data_e28f08755dc341285bdc3de2fdca5346
#
_entry.id   e28f08755dc341285bdc3de2fdca5346
#
_cell.length_a   1.000
_cell.length_b   1.000
_cell.length_c   1.000
_cell.angle_alpha   90.00
_cell.angle_beta   90.00
_cell.angle_gamma   90.00
#
_symmetry.space_group_name_H-M   'P 1'
#
loop_
_entity.id
_entity.type
_entity.pdbx_description
1 polymer ?
#
loop_
_entity_poly.entity_id
_entity_poly.type
_entity_poly.pdbx_seq_one_letter_code
_entity_poly.pdbx_strand_id
1 'polypeptide(L)'
;MLKDASKLSKKDIFIYFLMAVTGVLITVTGIYYKQSFLRILPLYNSLIIAMLQSRVNRYSNLFGSINSLLYAAVYFYYGLLASAFQAILFSFPMQLITFIRWNKNKWEKSTVLRKLSWKHRIILSVCYAAALFIMCKVLPLFGAKNVFLDSATNILGVFILFMTMFAFVEYTFCMIVNGIIGIILYIPMLSETPDILPFLIFSVYSFICIVFAYFEAQRLYKKQNETQISV
;
A
#
# COMPACT_ATOMS: atom_id res chain seq x y z
N MET A 1 -1.47 8.04 -35.59
CA MET A 1 -1.83 8.08 -34.16
C MET A 1 -0.70 7.55 -33.22
N LEU A 2 0.56 7.95 -33.45
CA LEU A 2 1.75 7.46 -32.72
C LEU A 2 2.74 8.58 -32.36
N LYS A 3 2.27 9.83 -32.12
CA LYS A 3 3.17 10.97 -31.88
C LYS A 3 3.10 11.65 -30.51
N ASP A 4 2.32 11.14 -29.54
CA ASP A 4 2.19 11.79 -28.21
C ASP A 4 2.66 10.96 -27.01
N ALA A 5 3.42 9.89 -27.22
CA ALA A 5 3.89 9.00 -26.14
C ALA A 5 5.18 9.50 -25.42
N SER A 6 5.76 10.65 -25.79
CA SER A 6 7.12 11.00 -25.40
C SER A 6 7.29 12.13 -24.37
N LYS A 7 6.23 12.77 -23.89
CA LYS A 7 6.38 13.78 -22.83
C LYS A 7 5.88 13.22 -21.49
N LEU A 8 6.81 12.74 -20.67
CA LEU A 8 6.57 12.48 -19.25
C LEU A 8 5.97 13.74 -18.60
N SER A 9 4.88 13.58 -17.83
CA SER A 9 4.31 14.70 -17.10
C SER A 9 5.29 15.19 -16.03
N LYS A 10 5.22 16.45 -15.62
CA LYS A 10 6.04 16.98 -14.50
C LYS A 10 5.89 16.13 -13.23
N LYS A 11 4.66 15.62 -12.98
CA LYS A 11 4.35 14.68 -11.91
C LYS A 11 5.16 13.40 -12.04
N ASP A 12 5.24 12.82 -13.24
CA ASP A 12 5.95 11.57 -13.46
C ASP A 12 7.46 11.72 -13.23
N ILE A 13 8.03 12.82 -13.74
CA ILE A 13 9.45 13.15 -13.54
C ILE A 13 9.74 13.28 -12.03
N PHE A 14 8.90 13.99 -11.30
CA PHE A 14 9.03 14.14 -9.85
C PHE A 14 8.99 12.81 -9.11
N ILE A 15 8.03 11.94 -9.44
CA ILE A 15 7.91 10.61 -8.79
C ILE A 15 9.12 9.74 -9.10
N TYR A 16 9.63 9.73 -10.34
CA TYR A 16 10.83 8.97 -10.70
C TYR A 16 12.07 9.50 -9.99
N PHE A 17 12.23 10.81 -9.90
CA PHE A 17 13.32 11.43 -9.15
C PHE A 17 13.26 11.04 -7.67
N LEU A 18 12.07 11.17 -7.07
CA LEU A 18 11.87 10.82 -5.67
C LEU A 18 12.12 9.32 -5.41
N MET A 19 11.70 8.44 -6.34
CA MET A 19 11.98 7.01 -6.28
C MET A 19 13.48 6.74 -6.30
N ALA A 20 14.23 7.40 -7.17
CA ALA A 20 15.68 7.22 -7.27
C ALA A 20 16.39 7.69 -5.99
N VAL A 21 16.04 8.87 -5.48
CA VAL A 21 16.57 9.40 -4.21
C VAL A 21 16.26 8.45 -3.05
N THR A 22 15.01 7.99 -2.95
CA THR A 22 14.61 7.05 -1.89
C THR A 22 15.37 5.73 -2.00
N GLY A 23 15.56 5.20 -3.21
CA GLY A 23 16.33 3.99 -3.43
C GLY A 23 17.79 4.13 -2.96
N VAL A 24 18.43 5.26 -3.26
CA VAL A 24 19.78 5.57 -2.77
C VAL A 24 19.80 5.63 -1.24
N LEU A 25 18.85 6.35 -0.62
CA LEU A 25 18.76 6.47 0.84
C LEU A 25 18.55 5.11 1.52
N ILE A 26 17.69 4.25 0.98
CA ILE A 26 17.48 2.88 1.48
C ILE A 26 18.78 2.07 1.37
N THR A 27 19.52 2.19 0.25
CA THR A 27 20.80 1.50 0.06
C THR A 27 21.82 1.96 1.10
N VAL A 28 22.03 3.26 1.23
CA VAL A 28 23.01 3.85 2.15
C VAL A 28 22.70 3.48 3.60
N THR A 29 21.44 3.63 4.02
CA THR A 29 21.02 3.28 5.38
C THR A 29 21.06 1.77 5.62
N GLY A 30 20.71 0.97 4.62
CA GLY A 30 20.82 -0.50 4.69
C GLY A 30 22.25 -0.98 4.89
N ILE A 31 23.22 -0.40 4.16
CA ILE A 31 24.65 -0.68 4.32
C ILE A 31 25.14 -0.20 5.69
N TYR A 32 24.78 1.01 6.10
CA TYR A 32 25.17 1.58 7.38
C TYR A 32 24.74 0.70 8.56
N TYR A 33 23.50 0.22 8.56
CA TYR A 33 22.96 -0.68 9.59
C TYR A 33 23.26 -2.17 9.32
N LYS A 34 24.11 -2.50 8.34
CA LYS A 34 24.50 -3.87 7.99
C LYS A 34 23.31 -4.82 7.76
N GLN A 35 22.24 -4.29 7.16
CA GLN A 35 21.05 -5.09 6.89
C GLN A 35 21.33 -6.13 5.80
N SER A 36 20.75 -7.32 5.94
CA SER A 36 20.84 -8.34 4.90
C SER A 36 20.11 -7.87 3.61
N PHE A 37 20.66 -8.25 2.47
CA PHE A 37 20.01 -7.97 1.17
C PHE A 37 18.57 -8.49 1.11
N LEU A 38 18.31 -9.66 1.69
CA LEU A 38 16.97 -10.25 1.75
C LEU A 38 15.96 -9.34 2.46
N ARG A 39 16.37 -8.62 3.51
CA ARG A 39 15.50 -7.68 4.24
C ARG A 39 15.19 -6.42 3.43
N ILE A 40 16.14 -5.96 2.59
CA ILE A 40 16.01 -4.73 1.81
C ILE A 40 15.29 -4.98 0.47
N LEU A 41 15.44 -6.16 -0.12
CA LEU A 41 14.88 -6.51 -1.43
C LEU A 41 13.38 -6.20 -1.57
N PRO A 42 12.50 -6.53 -0.59
CA PRO A 42 11.08 -6.17 -0.67
C PRO A 42 10.84 -4.66 -0.71
N LEU A 43 11.71 -3.83 -0.11
CA LEU A 43 11.58 -2.37 -0.16
C LEU A 43 11.79 -1.83 -1.58
N TYR A 44 12.78 -2.35 -2.33
CA TYR A 44 12.97 -1.96 -3.73
C TYR A 44 11.77 -2.31 -4.60
N ASN A 45 11.20 -3.50 -4.43
CA ASN A 45 9.96 -3.85 -5.13
C ASN A 45 8.81 -2.93 -4.69
N SER A 46 8.75 -2.57 -3.40
CA SER A 46 7.74 -1.62 -2.87
C SER A 46 7.87 -0.22 -3.45
N LEU A 47 9.08 0.24 -3.83
CA LEU A 47 9.25 1.52 -4.55
C LEU A 47 8.52 1.51 -5.89
N ILE A 48 8.65 0.42 -6.63
CA ILE A 48 7.96 0.22 -7.93
C ILE A 48 6.43 0.16 -7.70
N ILE A 49 5.99 -0.57 -6.67
CA ILE A 49 4.57 -0.67 -6.32
C ILE A 49 3.99 0.72 -6.01
N ALA A 50 4.63 1.51 -5.16
CA ALA A 50 4.17 2.83 -4.78
C ALA A 50 4.10 3.79 -6.02
N MET A 51 5.11 3.73 -6.89
CA MET A 51 5.11 4.46 -8.16
C MET A 51 3.93 4.06 -9.05
N LEU A 52 3.62 2.76 -9.18
CA LEU A 52 2.47 2.29 -9.95
C LEU A 52 1.14 2.68 -9.28
N GLN A 53 1.06 2.61 -7.96
CA GLN A 53 -0.11 3.04 -7.17
C GLN A 53 -0.41 4.52 -7.35
N SER A 54 0.61 5.39 -7.44
CA SER A 54 0.42 6.83 -7.64
C SER A 54 -0.33 7.17 -8.95
N ARG A 55 -0.42 6.20 -9.87
CA ARG A 55 -1.13 6.26 -11.16
C ARG A 55 -2.39 5.41 -11.19
N VAL A 56 -2.77 4.82 -10.07
CA VAL A 56 -3.87 3.83 -9.97
C VAL A 56 -3.73 2.72 -11.02
N ASN A 57 -2.49 2.28 -11.24
CA ASN A 57 -2.18 1.29 -12.25
C ASN A 57 -2.42 -0.12 -11.71
N ARG A 58 -3.19 -0.95 -12.47
CA ARG A 58 -3.53 -2.33 -12.06
C ARG A 58 -2.32 -3.22 -11.80
N TYR A 59 -1.19 -2.96 -12.45
CA TYR A 59 0.04 -3.73 -12.25
C TYR A 59 0.64 -3.55 -10.85
N SER A 60 0.27 -2.51 -10.10
CA SER A 60 0.66 -2.38 -8.69
C SER A 60 0.23 -3.58 -7.86
N ASN A 61 -0.95 -4.16 -8.16
CA ASN A 61 -1.45 -5.34 -7.46
C ASN A 61 -0.69 -6.63 -7.85
N LEU A 62 -0.22 -6.73 -9.11
CA LEU A 62 0.62 -7.86 -9.53
C LEU A 62 1.99 -7.80 -8.82
N PHE A 63 2.67 -6.65 -8.86
CA PHE A 63 3.92 -6.47 -8.14
C PHE A 63 3.73 -6.60 -6.62
N GLY A 64 2.59 -6.18 -6.09
CA GLY A 64 2.23 -6.35 -4.69
C GLY A 64 2.08 -7.82 -4.30
N SER A 65 1.48 -8.67 -5.16
CA SER A 65 1.41 -10.10 -4.90
C SER A 65 2.80 -10.75 -4.86
N ILE A 66 3.68 -10.41 -5.81
CA ILE A 66 5.08 -10.86 -5.80
C ILE A 66 5.78 -10.40 -4.53
N ASN A 67 5.56 -9.15 -4.11
CA ASN A 67 6.16 -8.60 -2.91
C ASN A 67 5.71 -9.32 -1.63
N SER A 68 4.46 -9.79 -1.59
CA SER A 68 3.97 -10.60 -0.47
C SER A 68 4.75 -11.91 -0.33
N LEU A 69 5.14 -12.55 -1.44
CA LEU A 69 5.99 -13.73 -1.41
C LEU A 69 7.42 -13.41 -0.97
N LEU A 70 7.97 -12.27 -1.38
CA LEU A 70 9.28 -11.81 -0.91
C LEU A 70 9.28 -11.57 0.60
N TYR A 71 8.25 -10.90 1.12
CA TYR A 71 8.08 -10.72 2.57
C TYR A 71 7.87 -12.04 3.31
N ALA A 72 7.14 -12.98 2.73
CA ALA A 72 6.99 -14.31 3.31
C ALA A 72 8.34 -15.02 3.49
N ALA A 73 9.22 -14.96 2.46
CA ALA A 73 10.57 -15.52 2.55
C ALA A 73 11.40 -14.85 3.65
N VAL A 74 11.30 -13.51 3.78
CA VAL A 74 11.95 -12.75 4.87
C VAL A 74 11.43 -13.20 6.23
N TYR A 75 10.12 -13.34 6.39
CA TYR A 75 9.49 -13.74 7.64
C TYR A 75 9.86 -15.18 8.03
N PHE A 76 9.92 -16.12 7.07
CA PHE A 76 10.41 -17.47 7.33
C PHE A 76 11.87 -17.46 7.80
N TYR A 77 12.74 -16.69 7.14
CA TYR A 77 14.14 -16.58 7.52
C TYR A 77 14.33 -16.07 8.96
N TYR A 78 13.47 -15.14 9.42
CA TYR A 78 13.50 -14.62 10.78
C TYR A 78 12.63 -15.39 11.78
N GLY A 79 12.05 -16.53 11.39
CA GLY A 79 11.20 -17.36 12.27
C GLY A 79 9.83 -16.75 12.60
N LEU A 80 9.40 -15.72 11.85
CA LEU A 80 8.10 -15.04 12.01
C LEU A 80 7.00 -15.80 11.26
N LEU A 81 6.71 -17.02 11.68
CA LEU A 81 5.85 -17.96 10.96
C LEU A 81 4.43 -17.40 10.74
N ALA A 82 3.83 -16.74 11.74
CA ALA A 82 2.49 -16.17 11.61
C ALA A 82 2.43 -15.11 10.48
N SER A 83 3.41 -14.20 10.44
CA SER A 83 3.52 -13.19 9.39
C SER A 83 3.79 -13.80 8.01
N ALA A 84 4.60 -14.87 7.96
CA ALA A 84 4.87 -15.60 6.72
C ALA A 84 3.59 -16.25 6.17
N PHE A 85 2.83 -16.95 7.01
CA PHE A 85 1.55 -17.54 6.62
C PHE A 85 0.52 -16.49 6.22
N GLN A 86 0.44 -15.35 6.94
CA GLN A 86 -0.42 -14.24 6.56
C GLN A 86 -0.06 -13.69 5.16
N ALA A 87 1.22 -13.53 4.87
CA ALA A 87 1.67 -13.05 3.57
C ALA A 87 1.28 -14.01 2.44
N ILE A 88 1.44 -15.33 2.64
CA ILE A 88 1.13 -16.36 1.63
C ILE A 88 -0.37 -16.59 1.49
N LEU A 89 -1.10 -16.75 2.61
CA LEU A 89 -2.49 -17.19 2.58
C LEU A 89 -3.49 -16.05 2.36
N PHE A 90 -3.12 -14.81 2.71
CA PHE A 90 -4.01 -13.66 2.58
C PHE A 90 -3.47 -12.59 1.63
N SER A 91 -2.29 -12.04 1.89
CA SER A 91 -1.81 -10.88 1.12
C SER A 91 -1.53 -11.22 -0.34
N PHE A 92 -0.84 -12.33 -0.60
CA PHE A 92 -0.56 -12.80 -1.96
C PHE A 92 -1.83 -13.08 -2.76
N PRO A 93 -2.76 -13.97 -2.32
CA PRO A 93 -3.94 -14.29 -3.12
C PRO A 93 -4.88 -13.11 -3.29
N MET A 94 -5.06 -12.26 -2.25
CA MET A 94 -5.94 -11.10 -2.37
C MET A 94 -5.43 -10.09 -3.41
N GLN A 95 -4.13 -9.82 -3.44
CA GLN A 95 -3.54 -8.91 -4.43
C GLN A 95 -3.57 -9.52 -5.84
N LEU A 96 -3.34 -10.82 -5.97
CA LEU A 96 -3.45 -11.52 -7.25
C LEU A 96 -4.89 -11.51 -7.78
N ILE A 97 -5.88 -11.81 -6.93
CA ILE A 97 -7.31 -11.73 -7.27
C ILE A 97 -7.66 -10.28 -7.68
N THR A 98 -7.15 -9.29 -6.95
CA THR A 98 -7.36 -7.88 -7.29
C THR A 98 -6.82 -7.56 -8.69
N PHE A 99 -5.60 -7.99 -9.01
CA PHE A 99 -5.03 -7.81 -10.35
C PHE A 99 -5.91 -8.45 -11.44
N ILE A 100 -6.35 -9.71 -11.23
CA ILE A 100 -7.20 -10.42 -12.19
C ILE A 100 -8.54 -9.69 -12.38
N ARG A 101 -9.19 -9.26 -11.29
CA ARG A 101 -10.46 -8.51 -11.36
C ARG A 101 -10.29 -7.16 -12.06
N TRP A 102 -9.23 -6.42 -11.75
CA TRP A 102 -8.93 -5.14 -12.38
C TRP A 102 -8.61 -5.30 -13.86
N ASN A 103 -7.98 -6.41 -14.25
CA ASN A 103 -7.71 -6.71 -15.65
C ASN A 103 -8.96 -7.11 -16.43
N LYS A 104 -9.93 -7.79 -15.81
CA LYS A 104 -11.23 -8.09 -16.41
C LYS A 104 -12.07 -6.82 -16.64
N ASN A 105 -12.05 -5.89 -15.70
CA ASN A 105 -12.80 -4.63 -15.73
C ASN A 105 -11.89 -3.45 -16.06
N LYS A 106 -10.96 -3.63 -17.00
CA LYS A 106 -9.95 -2.64 -17.33
C LYS A 106 -10.54 -1.35 -17.87
N TRP A 107 -9.99 -0.24 -17.40
CA TRP A 107 -10.17 1.11 -17.95
C TRP A 107 -8.79 1.73 -18.14
N GLU A 108 -8.35 1.92 -19.39
CA GLU A 108 -6.97 2.32 -19.71
C GLU A 108 -5.93 1.43 -18.99
N LYS A 109 -5.07 2.05 -18.16
CA LYS A 109 -4.09 1.32 -17.31
C LYS A 109 -4.62 0.93 -15.94
N SER A 110 -5.85 1.36 -15.59
CA SER A 110 -6.53 1.13 -14.32
C SER A 110 -7.68 0.13 -14.46
N THR A 111 -8.73 0.29 -13.67
CA THR A 111 -9.99 -0.46 -13.67
C THR A 111 -11.17 0.51 -13.62
N VAL A 112 -12.38 0.00 -13.83
CA VAL A 112 -13.61 0.75 -13.60
C VAL A 112 -13.78 0.94 -12.08
N LEU A 113 -13.68 2.20 -11.65
CA LEU A 113 -13.80 2.57 -10.24
C LEU A 113 -15.27 2.73 -9.85
N ARG A 114 -15.56 2.41 -8.59
CA ARG A 114 -16.91 2.51 -8.00
C ARG A 114 -16.85 3.40 -6.76
N LYS A 115 -18.00 3.92 -6.35
CA LYS A 115 -18.12 4.71 -5.12
C LYS A 115 -18.96 3.94 -4.11
N LEU A 116 -18.51 3.92 -2.85
CA LEU A 116 -19.30 3.34 -1.76
C LEU A 116 -20.55 4.15 -1.49
N SER A 117 -21.70 3.46 -1.31
CA SER A 117 -22.90 4.11 -0.81
C SER A 117 -22.70 4.53 0.66
N TRP A 118 -23.46 5.53 1.09
CA TRP A 118 -23.38 6.03 2.47
C TRP A 118 -23.61 4.92 3.51
N LYS A 119 -24.55 4.02 3.26
CA LYS A 119 -24.82 2.86 4.13
C LYS A 119 -23.60 1.95 4.29
N HIS A 120 -22.92 1.62 3.19
CA HIS A 120 -21.71 0.79 3.24
C HIS A 120 -20.54 1.47 3.95
N ARG A 121 -20.43 2.81 3.85
CA ARG A 121 -19.40 3.56 4.60
C ARG A 121 -19.61 3.44 6.11
N ILE A 122 -20.86 3.60 6.58
CA ILE A 122 -21.19 3.44 8.00
C ILE A 122 -20.89 2.01 8.46
N ILE A 123 -21.36 1.00 7.72
CA ILE A 123 -21.11 -0.40 8.06
C ILE A 123 -19.63 -0.69 8.17
N LEU A 124 -18.82 -0.29 7.18
CA LEU A 124 -17.37 -0.49 7.20
C LEU A 124 -16.70 0.24 8.37
N SER A 125 -17.13 1.47 8.70
CA SER A 125 -16.60 2.21 9.85
C SER A 125 -16.92 1.51 11.17
N VAL A 126 -18.13 1.00 11.34
CA VAL A 126 -18.53 0.22 12.54
C VAL A 126 -17.73 -1.09 12.62
N CYS A 127 -17.61 -1.82 11.51
CA CYS A 127 -16.80 -3.05 11.46
C CYS A 127 -15.33 -2.76 11.79
N TYR A 128 -14.75 -1.67 11.28
CA TYR A 128 -13.39 -1.24 11.60
C TYR A 128 -13.23 -0.95 13.09
N ALA A 129 -14.14 -0.16 13.68
CA ALA A 129 -14.11 0.17 15.11
C ALA A 129 -14.24 -1.07 16.00
N ALA A 130 -15.14 -2.00 15.66
CA ALA A 130 -15.31 -3.27 16.37
C ALA A 130 -14.06 -4.14 16.28
N ALA A 131 -13.48 -4.30 15.08
CA ALA A 131 -12.25 -5.06 14.88
C ALA A 131 -11.07 -4.44 15.64
N LEU A 132 -10.93 -3.11 15.61
CA LEU A 132 -9.90 -2.39 16.36
C LEU A 132 -10.04 -2.61 17.86
N PHE A 133 -11.27 -2.52 18.39
CA PHE A 133 -11.54 -2.77 19.81
C PHE A 133 -11.14 -4.19 20.21
N ILE A 134 -11.52 -5.19 19.42
CA ILE A 134 -11.16 -6.61 19.66
C ILE A 134 -9.65 -6.78 19.65
N MET A 135 -8.95 -6.27 18.65
CA MET A 135 -7.50 -6.41 18.55
C MET A 135 -6.76 -5.69 19.66
N CYS A 136 -7.24 -4.53 20.12
CA CYS A 136 -6.67 -3.83 21.28
C CYS A 136 -6.83 -4.61 22.59
N LYS A 137 -7.79 -5.55 22.66
CA LYS A 137 -7.94 -6.45 23.83
C LYS A 137 -7.11 -7.73 23.70
N VAL A 138 -6.94 -8.22 22.48
CA VAL A 138 -6.28 -9.51 22.22
C VAL A 138 -4.75 -9.36 22.14
N LEU A 139 -4.22 -8.35 21.45
CA LEU A 139 -2.77 -8.22 21.24
C LEU A 139 -1.94 -8.05 22.52
N PRO A 140 -2.40 -7.36 23.58
CA PRO A 140 -1.67 -7.30 24.84
C PRO A 140 -1.41 -8.68 25.46
N LEU A 141 -2.29 -9.66 25.24
CA LEU A 141 -2.14 -11.03 25.74
C LEU A 141 -0.93 -11.75 25.13
N PHE A 142 -0.45 -11.27 23.98
CA PHE A 142 0.73 -11.77 23.28
C PHE A 142 1.98 -10.89 23.47
N GLY A 143 1.93 -9.92 24.40
CA GLY A 143 3.07 -9.05 24.73
C GLY A 143 3.38 -7.99 23.67
N ALA A 144 2.40 -7.64 22.81
CA ALA A 144 2.59 -6.63 21.77
C ALA A 144 2.84 -5.25 22.39
N LYS A 145 3.83 -4.53 21.83
CA LYS A 145 4.08 -3.10 22.07
C LYS A 145 3.27 -2.26 21.09
N ASN A 146 2.99 -1.00 21.41
CA ASN A 146 2.28 -0.05 20.53
C ASN A 146 0.94 -0.58 19.99
N VAL A 147 0.21 -1.34 20.81
CA VAL A 147 -0.98 -2.14 20.44
C VAL A 147 -1.99 -1.35 19.62
N PHE A 148 -2.29 -0.10 19.99
CA PHE A 148 -3.32 0.69 19.31
C PHE A 148 -2.91 1.04 17.87
N LEU A 149 -1.70 1.60 17.66
CA LEU A 149 -1.24 2.02 16.35
C LEU A 149 -0.99 0.82 15.43
N ASP A 150 -0.42 -0.27 15.98
CA ASP A 150 -0.20 -1.52 15.24
C ASP A 150 -1.54 -2.16 14.81
N SER A 151 -2.51 -2.26 15.72
CA SER A 151 -3.84 -2.75 15.38
C SER A 151 -4.53 -1.87 14.34
N ALA A 152 -4.45 -0.55 14.50
CA ALA A 152 -5.10 0.39 13.60
C ALA A 152 -4.56 0.27 12.16
N THR A 153 -3.23 0.18 11.97
CA THR A 153 -2.61 0.04 10.66
C THR A 153 -2.93 -1.31 10.02
N ASN A 154 -2.84 -2.40 10.77
CA ASN A 154 -3.07 -3.75 10.26
C ASN A 154 -4.53 -3.95 9.81
N ILE A 155 -5.50 -3.57 10.66
CA ILE A 155 -6.91 -3.71 10.33
C ILE A 155 -7.28 -2.81 9.15
N LEU A 156 -6.83 -1.55 9.16
CA LEU A 156 -7.08 -0.64 8.04
C LEU A 156 -6.44 -1.16 6.75
N GLY A 157 -5.27 -1.79 6.83
CA GLY A 157 -4.63 -2.46 5.71
C GLY A 157 -5.50 -3.56 5.09
N VAL A 158 -6.14 -4.40 5.91
CA VAL A 158 -7.08 -5.43 5.45
C VAL A 158 -8.29 -4.79 4.76
N PHE A 159 -8.88 -3.74 5.34
CA PHE A 159 -9.99 -3.01 4.73
C PHE A 159 -9.60 -2.38 3.39
N ILE A 160 -8.40 -1.81 3.29
CA ILE A 160 -7.84 -1.26 2.05
C ILE A 160 -7.75 -2.35 0.98
N LEU A 161 -7.25 -3.55 1.31
CA LEU A 161 -7.16 -4.67 0.37
C LEU A 161 -8.55 -5.04 -0.17
N PHE A 162 -9.55 -5.16 0.70
CA PHE A 162 -10.93 -5.44 0.27
C PHE A 162 -11.49 -4.33 -0.62
N MET A 163 -11.37 -3.06 -0.21
CA MET A 163 -11.86 -1.94 -1.00
C MET A 163 -11.15 -1.86 -2.37
N THR A 164 -9.85 -2.13 -2.42
CA THR A 164 -9.07 -2.17 -3.67
C THR A 164 -9.55 -3.32 -4.57
N MET A 165 -9.79 -4.50 -4.00
CA MET A 165 -10.29 -5.66 -4.74
C MET A 165 -11.64 -5.39 -5.42
N PHE A 166 -12.52 -4.61 -4.77
CA PHE A 166 -13.81 -4.20 -5.33
C PHE A 166 -13.75 -2.87 -6.10
N ALA A 167 -12.57 -2.29 -6.24
CA ALA A 167 -12.31 -1.03 -6.96
C ALA A 167 -13.11 0.17 -6.41
N PHE A 168 -13.34 0.25 -5.10
CA PHE A 168 -13.96 1.41 -4.47
C PHE A 168 -12.95 2.57 -4.36
N VAL A 169 -13.27 3.75 -4.88
CA VAL A 169 -12.37 4.91 -4.92
C VAL A 169 -11.88 5.35 -3.54
N GLU A 170 -12.67 5.06 -2.50
CA GLU A 170 -12.37 5.39 -1.11
C GLU A 170 -11.14 4.66 -0.55
N TYR A 171 -10.69 3.56 -1.18
CA TYR A 171 -9.48 2.86 -0.73
C TYR A 171 -8.28 3.80 -0.66
N THR A 172 -8.18 4.77 -1.59
CA THR A 172 -7.06 5.71 -1.63
C THR A 172 -7.06 6.68 -0.45
N PHE A 173 -8.25 7.11 0.01
CA PHE A 173 -8.37 7.89 1.23
C PHE A 173 -7.96 7.09 2.46
N CYS A 174 -8.41 5.84 2.57
CA CYS A 174 -7.99 4.95 3.66
C CYS A 174 -6.48 4.69 3.64
N MET A 175 -5.85 4.63 2.46
CA MET A 175 -4.39 4.54 2.35
C MET A 175 -3.68 5.78 2.91
N ILE A 176 -4.23 7.00 2.69
CA ILE A 176 -3.67 8.24 3.28
C ILE A 176 -3.68 8.13 4.81
N VAL A 177 -4.83 7.76 5.39
CA VAL A 177 -4.98 7.60 6.85
C VAL A 177 -3.98 6.55 7.36
N ASN A 178 -3.90 5.39 6.70
CA ASN A 178 -2.99 4.32 7.07
C ASN A 178 -1.51 4.75 6.97
N GLY A 179 -1.17 5.51 5.95
CA GLY A 179 0.19 6.05 5.75
C GLY A 179 0.60 7.01 6.87
N ILE A 180 -0.31 7.89 7.29
CA ILE A 180 -0.06 8.80 8.43
C ILE A 180 0.17 8.00 9.71
N ILE A 181 -0.72 7.05 10.03
CA ILE A 181 -0.59 6.21 11.24
C ILE A 181 0.71 5.40 11.19
N GLY A 182 1.07 4.85 10.03
CA GLY A 182 2.31 4.10 9.84
C GLY A 182 3.57 4.93 10.06
N ILE A 183 3.62 6.17 9.56
CA ILE A 183 4.75 7.08 9.80
C ILE A 183 4.83 7.41 11.29
N ILE A 184 3.70 7.72 11.95
CA ILE A 184 3.66 8.00 13.40
C ILE A 184 4.15 6.78 14.20
N LEU A 185 3.81 5.56 13.77
CA LEU A 185 4.25 4.32 14.41
C LEU A 185 5.79 4.14 14.33
N TYR A 186 6.41 4.48 13.19
CA TYR A 186 7.85 4.29 12.99
C TYR A 186 8.71 5.29 13.79
N ILE A 187 8.19 6.48 14.15
CA ILE A 187 8.95 7.49 14.88
C ILE A 187 9.43 6.98 16.25
N PRO A 188 8.56 6.49 17.17
CA PRO A 188 9.03 5.94 18.44
C PRO A 188 9.87 4.67 18.25
N MET A 189 9.57 3.84 17.24
CA MET A 189 10.35 2.63 16.96
C MET A 189 11.80 2.96 16.55
N LEU A 190 12.04 4.11 15.90
CA LEU A 190 13.37 4.52 15.48
C LEU A 190 14.31 4.74 16.67
N SER A 191 13.81 5.18 17.84
CA SER A 191 14.62 5.35 19.06
C SER A 191 15.01 4.02 19.69
N GLU A 192 14.17 2.99 19.56
CA GLU A 192 14.44 1.65 20.11
C GLU A 192 15.24 0.76 19.13
N THR A 193 14.99 0.93 17.84
CA THR A 193 15.50 0.08 16.74
C THR A 193 15.93 0.94 15.55
N PRO A 194 17.13 1.60 15.61
CA PRO A 194 17.56 2.52 14.54
C PRO A 194 17.65 1.91 13.15
N ASP A 195 17.79 0.60 13.05
CA ASP A 195 17.83 -0.17 11.79
C ASP A 195 16.48 -0.20 11.05
N ILE A 196 15.41 0.37 11.64
CA ILE A 196 14.12 0.56 10.96
C ILE A 196 14.10 1.79 10.02
N LEU A 197 15.16 2.62 10.04
CA LEU A 197 15.24 3.84 9.23
C LEU A 197 14.95 3.66 7.73
N PRO A 198 15.41 2.60 7.03
CA PRO A 198 15.05 2.36 5.63
C PRO A 198 13.54 2.24 5.42
N PHE A 199 12.81 1.65 6.38
CA PHE A 199 11.36 1.49 6.31
C PHE A 199 10.63 2.82 6.52
N LEU A 200 11.13 3.68 7.41
CA LEU A 200 10.60 5.04 7.59
C LEU A 200 10.81 5.89 6.33
N ILE A 201 12.00 5.84 5.73
CA ILE A 201 12.32 6.55 4.47
C ILE A 201 11.37 6.08 3.36
N PHE A 202 11.17 4.76 3.22
CA PHE A 202 10.19 4.20 2.28
C PHE A 202 8.76 4.68 2.58
N SER A 203 8.35 4.74 3.85
CA SER A 203 7.00 5.14 4.24
C SER A 203 6.70 6.60 3.85
N VAL A 204 7.66 7.50 3.96
CA VAL A 204 7.53 8.89 3.51
C VAL A 204 7.35 8.96 1.98
N TYR A 205 8.17 8.24 1.23
CA TYR A 205 8.02 8.14 -0.23
C TYR A 205 6.65 7.56 -0.62
N SER A 206 6.28 6.45 0.00
CA SER A 206 5.00 5.78 -0.24
C SER A 206 3.82 6.71 0.04
N PHE A 207 3.87 7.46 1.15
CA PHE A 207 2.84 8.43 1.50
C PHE A 207 2.65 9.50 0.41
N ILE A 208 3.74 10.06 -0.12
CA ILE A 208 3.67 11.02 -1.25
C ILE A 208 3.02 10.37 -2.47
N CYS A 209 3.39 9.13 -2.81
CA CYS A 209 2.79 8.38 -3.90
C CYS A 209 1.28 8.13 -3.68
N ILE A 210 0.86 7.84 -2.43
CA ILE A 210 -0.53 7.63 -2.05
C ILE A 210 -1.36 8.91 -2.20
N VAL A 211 -0.81 10.07 -1.84
CA VAL A 211 -1.48 11.36 -2.05
C VAL A 211 -1.73 11.59 -3.56
N PHE A 212 -0.75 11.28 -4.40
CA PHE A 212 -0.95 11.34 -5.86
C PHE A 212 -1.97 10.31 -6.35
N ALA A 213 -2.00 9.11 -5.77
CA ALA A 213 -2.99 8.09 -6.09
C ALA A 213 -4.41 8.54 -5.77
N TYR A 214 -4.61 9.26 -4.66
CA TYR A 214 -5.91 9.80 -4.29
C TYR A 214 -6.45 10.76 -5.34
N PHE A 215 -5.66 11.76 -5.74
CA PHE A 215 -6.09 12.71 -6.76
C PHE A 215 -6.31 12.03 -8.12
N GLU A 216 -5.47 11.08 -8.48
CA GLU A 216 -5.60 10.33 -9.74
C GLU A 216 -6.86 9.45 -9.75
N ALA A 217 -7.17 8.77 -8.64
CA ALA A 217 -8.38 7.95 -8.52
C ALA A 217 -9.66 8.80 -8.63
N GLN A 218 -9.68 9.99 -8.00
CA GLN A 218 -10.82 10.92 -8.13
C GLN A 218 -10.97 11.41 -9.56
N ARG A 219 -9.86 11.74 -10.23
CA ARG A 219 -9.86 12.17 -11.63
C ARG A 219 -10.39 11.08 -12.57
N LEU A 220 -9.89 9.84 -12.39
CA LEU A 220 -10.32 8.69 -13.19
C LEU A 220 -11.81 8.39 -12.98
N TYR A 221 -12.26 8.40 -11.74
CA TYR A 221 -13.67 8.17 -11.41
C TYR A 221 -14.59 9.22 -12.07
N LYS A 222 -14.21 10.50 -12.00
CA LYS A 222 -14.98 11.58 -12.67
C LYS A 222 -15.03 11.39 -14.19
N LYS A 223 -13.89 11.11 -14.83
CA LYS A 223 -13.79 10.86 -16.27
C LYS A 223 -14.65 9.66 -16.72
N GLN A 224 -14.68 8.59 -15.93
CA GLN A 224 -15.48 7.40 -16.22
C GLN A 224 -16.98 7.72 -16.20
N ASN A 225 -17.45 8.50 -15.23
CA ASN A 225 -18.86 8.89 -15.14
C ASN A 225 -19.28 9.82 -16.28
N GLU A 226 -18.44 10.78 -16.66
CA GLU A 226 -18.70 11.67 -17.81
C GLU A 226 -18.85 10.88 -19.11
N THR A 227 -18.01 9.88 -19.34
CA THR A 227 -18.09 9.02 -20.53
C THR A 227 -19.36 8.13 -20.53
N GLN A 228 -19.84 7.67 -19.35
CA GLN A 228 -21.07 6.88 -19.27
C GLN A 228 -22.35 7.70 -19.50
N ILE A 229 -22.33 9.00 -19.22
CA ILE A 229 -23.50 9.91 -19.44
C ILE A 229 -23.58 10.33 -20.90
N SER A 230 -22.48 10.28 -21.65
CA SER A 230 -22.42 10.70 -23.05
C SER A 230 -22.75 9.60 -24.08
N VAL A 231 -23.07 8.38 -23.62
CA VAL A 231 -23.51 7.22 -24.38
C VAL A 231 -24.98 6.94 -24.09
#